data_810641fbb2b489ebb1ca2c87f7e0bfa6
#
_entry.id   810641fbb2b489ebb1ca2c87f7e0bfa6
#
_cell.length_a   1.000
_cell.length_b   1.000
_cell.length_c   1.000
_cell.angle_alpha   90.00
_cell.angle_beta   90.00
_cell.angle_gamma   90.00
#
_symmetry.space_group_name_H-M   'P 1'
#
loop_
_entity.id
_entity.type
_entity.pdbx_description
1 polymer ?
#
loop_
_entity_poly.entity_id
_entity_poly.type
_entity_poly.pdbx_seq_one_letter_code
_entity_poly.pdbx_strand_id
1 'polypeptide(L)'
;MAKKIVGYVKLQVPAGKANPSPPIGPALGQRGLNIMEFCKAFNAQTQGMEPGLPIPVVITAFADKSFTFIMKTPPASILIKKAAGITKGSPKPHTDKVGTVTRAQVEEIAKLKKKDLTSADLDAAVRTIAGSARSMGIVVEGL
;
A
#
# COMPACT_ATOMS: atom_id res chain seq x y z
N MET A 1 0.20 26.30 -16.90
CA MET A 1 1.36 25.71 -17.57
C MET A 1 1.75 24.42 -16.86
N ALA A 2 2.19 23.44 -17.63
CA ALA A 2 2.67 22.19 -17.05
C ALA A 2 4.01 22.43 -16.32
N LYS A 3 4.09 22.00 -15.08
CA LYS A 3 5.32 22.11 -14.30
C LYS A 3 6.28 20.99 -14.69
N LYS A 4 7.57 21.28 -14.68
CA LYS A 4 8.58 20.29 -14.98
C LYS A 4 8.71 19.31 -13.80
N ILE A 5 8.57 18.02 -14.06
CA ILE A 5 8.72 16.96 -13.07
C ILE A 5 10.22 16.72 -12.85
N VAL A 6 10.67 16.85 -11.60
CA VAL A 6 12.04 16.56 -11.21
C VAL A 6 12.22 15.09 -10.86
N GLY A 7 11.19 14.47 -10.29
CA GLY A 7 11.24 13.06 -9.95
C GLY A 7 10.03 12.63 -9.16
N TYR A 8 10.05 11.36 -8.77
CA TYR A 8 8.98 10.73 -7.99
C TYR A 8 9.55 10.18 -6.69
N VAL A 9 8.75 10.24 -5.63
CA VAL A 9 9.08 9.63 -4.34
C VAL A 9 7.95 8.65 -4.02
N LYS A 10 8.33 7.40 -3.76
CA LYS A 10 7.36 6.35 -3.39
C LYS A 10 7.58 5.97 -1.94
N LEU A 11 6.54 6.06 -1.13
CA LEU A 11 6.58 5.80 0.30
C LEU A 11 5.40 4.95 0.73
N GLN A 12 5.57 4.27 1.87
CA GLN A 12 4.45 3.69 2.61
C GLN A 12 4.34 4.45 3.93
N VAL A 13 3.20 5.06 4.16
CA VAL A 13 2.97 5.92 5.32
C VAL A 13 1.76 5.40 6.11
N PRO A 14 1.87 5.26 7.44
CA PRO A 14 0.72 4.85 8.26
C PRO A 14 -0.41 5.87 8.16
N ALA A 15 -1.63 5.40 7.92
CA ALA A 15 -2.80 6.26 7.78
C ALA A 15 -3.01 7.11 9.05
N GLY A 16 -3.19 8.41 8.87
CA GLY A 16 -3.40 9.36 9.96
C GLY A 16 -2.20 9.63 10.85
N LYS A 17 -1.04 9.04 10.55
CA LYS A 17 0.16 9.12 11.39
C LYS A 17 1.40 9.60 10.64
N ALA A 18 1.23 10.37 9.56
CA ALA A 18 2.35 10.96 8.86
C ALA A 18 3.04 12.00 9.75
N ASN A 19 4.36 11.92 9.85
CA ASN A 19 5.17 12.85 10.62
C ASN A 19 6.54 13.06 9.95
N PRO A 20 7.32 14.09 10.37
CA PRO A 20 8.60 14.37 9.75
C PRO A 20 9.70 13.33 10.02
N SER A 21 9.43 12.33 10.83
CA SER A 21 10.40 11.28 11.15
C SER A 21 10.66 10.39 9.93
N PRO A 22 11.79 9.64 9.90
CA PRO A 22 11.99 8.64 8.84
C PRO A 22 10.81 7.68 8.74
N PRO A 23 10.41 7.24 7.53
CA PRO A 23 11.10 7.47 6.24
C PRO A 23 10.66 8.75 5.49
N ILE A 24 9.69 9.51 6.00
CA ILE A 24 9.11 10.64 5.28
C ILE A 24 10.08 11.83 5.20
N GLY A 25 10.67 12.21 6.34
CA GLY A 25 11.56 13.36 6.40
C GLY A 25 12.71 13.30 5.41
N PRO A 26 13.57 12.27 5.49
CA PRO A 26 14.69 12.14 4.56
C PRO A 26 14.28 12.05 3.10
N ALA A 27 13.21 11.31 2.79
CA ALA A 27 12.75 11.11 1.42
C ALA A 27 12.30 12.43 0.77
N LEU A 28 11.54 13.23 1.48
CA LEU A 28 11.07 14.53 0.99
C LEU A 28 12.16 15.59 1.08
N GLY A 29 12.99 15.54 2.10
CA GLY A 29 14.09 16.46 2.29
C GLY A 29 15.10 16.43 1.16
N GLN A 30 15.41 15.27 0.62
CA GLN A 30 16.30 15.11 -0.53
C GLN A 30 15.80 15.84 -1.78
N ARG A 31 14.49 16.01 -1.90
CA ARG A 31 13.85 16.70 -3.02
C ARG A 31 13.55 18.16 -2.71
N GLY A 32 13.84 18.62 -1.49
CA GLY A 32 13.58 19.99 -1.07
C GLY A 32 12.10 20.31 -0.91
N LEU A 33 11.27 19.32 -0.68
CA LEU A 33 9.82 19.48 -0.54
C LEU A 33 9.43 19.85 0.90
N ASN A 34 8.26 20.48 1.05
CA ASN A 34 7.74 20.83 2.37
C ASN A 34 7.15 19.61 3.07
N ILE A 35 7.88 19.08 4.04
CA ILE A 35 7.51 17.87 4.76
C ILE A 35 6.22 18.05 5.57
N MET A 36 6.08 19.18 6.26
CA MET A 36 4.91 19.45 7.11
C MET A 36 3.63 19.58 6.30
N GLU A 37 3.71 20.22 5.13
CA GLU A 37 2.57 20.37 4.22
C GLU A 37 2.08 19.01 3.75
N PHE A 38 3.00 18.11 3.37
CA PHE A 38 2.66 16.75 3.01
C PHE A 38 2.00 16.00 4.16
N CYS A 39 2.57 16.06 5.36
CA CYS A 39 2.04 15.37 6.54
C CYS A 39 0.62 15.83 6.85
N LYS A 40 0.36 17.15 6.83
CA LYS A 40 -0.98 17.69 7.08
C LYS A 40 -1.98 17.23 6.03
N ALA A 41 -1.63 17.32 4.75
CA ALA A 41 -2.52 16.93 3.65
C ALA A 41 -2.81 15.44 3.70
N PHE A 42 -1.80 14.61 3.90
CA PHE A 42 -1.95 13.15 4.01
C PHE A 42 -2.83 12.77 5.19
N ASN A 43 -2.56 13.31 6.38
CA ASN A 43 -3.34 13.01 7.57
C ASN A 43 -4.81 13.43 7.40
N ALA A 44 -5.06 14.57 6.78
CA ALA A 44 -6.41 15.04 6.50
C ALA A 44 -7.17 14.08 5.57
N GLN A 45 -6.51 13.57 4.53
CA GLN A 45 -7.12 12.66 3.58
C GLN A 45 -7.31 11.24 4.14
N THR A 46 -6.53 10.85 5.13
CA THR A 46 -6.58 9.49 5.72
C THR A 46 -7.36 9.42 7.02
N GLN A 47 -8.00 10.51 7.47
CA GLN A 47 -8.76 10.52 8.73
C GLN A 47 -9.86 9.45 8.82
N GLY A 48 -10.50 9.15 7.68
CA GLY A 48 -11.55 8.13 7.63
C GLY A 48 -11.06 6.70 7.49
N MET A 49 -9.75 6.50 7.42
CA MET A 49 -9.14 5.18 7.24
C MET A 49 -8.72 4.60 8.58
N GLU A 50 -8.51 3.27 8.60
CA GLU A 50 -8.00 2.58 9.79
C GLU A 50 -6.63 3.16 10.19
N PRO A 51 -6.47 3.69 11.42
CA PRO A 51 -5.21 4.28 11.86
C PRO A 51 -4.06 3.26 11.85
N GLY A 52 -2.90 3.70 11.37
CA GLY A 52 -1.71 2.86 11.32
C GLY A 52 -1.64 1.89 10.16
N LEU A 53 -2.67 1.83 9.31
CA LEU A 53 -2.64 0.99 8.11
C LEU A 53 -1.66 1.59 7.09
N PRO A 54 -0.64 0.84 6.61
CA PRO A 54 0.30 1.38 5.63
C PRO A 54 -0.42 1.73 4.33
N ILE A 55 -0.22 2.97 3.88
CA ILE A 55 -0.79 3.47 2.63
C ILE A 55 0.35 3.79 1.67
N PRO A 56 0.44 3.12 0.51
CA PRO A 56 1.42 3.48 -0.50
C PRO A 56 1.10 4.84 -1.09
N VAL A 57 2.09 5.72 -1.15
CA VAL A 57 1.95 7.07 -1.68
C VAL A 57 2.99 7.28 -2.76
N VAL A 58 2.56 7.82 -3.90
CA VAL A 58 3.47 8.26 -4.97
C VAL A 58 3.42 9.79 -5.00
N ILE A 59 4.54 10.41 -4.69
CA ILE A 59 4.68 11.87 -4.66
C ILE A 59 5.41 12.31 -5.92
N THR A 60 4.81 13.22 -6.68
CA THR A 60 5.45 13.82 -7.85
C THR A 60 6.05 15.16 -7.45
N ALA A 61 7.38 15.28 -7.56
CA ALA A 61 8.10 16.51 -7.24
C ALA A 61 8.31 17.35 -8.49
N PHE A 62 8.05 18.65 -8.39
CA PHE A 62 8.22 19.60 -9.49
C PHE A 62 9.42 20.52 -9.26
N ALA A 63 9.90 21.15 -10.34
CA ALA A 63 11.09 22.00 -10.32
C ALA A 63 10.97 23.24 -9.44
N ASP A 64 9.75 23.72 -9.21
CA ASP A 64 9.46 24.86 -8.33
C ASP A 64 9.32 24.49 -6.85
N LYS A 65 9.71 23.25 -6.50
CA LYS A 65 9.59 22.69 -5.14
C LYS A 65 8.15 22.45 -4.68
N SER A 66 7.19 22.50 -5.60
CA SER A 66 5.83 22.05 -5.31
C SER A 66 5.74 20.55 -5.54
N PHE A 67 4.67 19.95 -5.04
CA PHE A 67 4.44 18.51 -5.20
C PHE A 67 2.95 18.20 -5.29
N THR A 68 2.65 17.05 -5.89
CA THR A 68 1.34 16.41 -5.81
C THR A 68 1.56 14.98 -5.35
N PHE A 69 0.55 14.38 -4.74
CA PHE A 69 0.66 12.99 -4.33
C PHE A 69 -0.62 12.23 -4.60
N ILE A 70 -0.46 10.93 -4.84
CA ILE A 70 -1.57 10.00 -5.05
C ILE A 70 -1.45 8.90 -3.99
N MET A 71 -2.54 8.64 -3.28
CA MET A 71 -2.61 7.54 -2.33
C MET A 71 -3.20 6.33 -3.05
N LYS A 72 -2.57 5.18 -2.85
CA LYS A 72 -3.04 3.91 -3.37
C LYS A 72 -3.68 3.10 -2.25
N THR A 73 -4.31 1.98 -2.61
CA THR A 73 -4.84 1.05 -1.61
C THR A 73 -3.71 0.40 -0.83
N PRO A 74 -3.97 -0.07 0.42
CA PRO A 74 -2.93 -0.75 1.21
C PRO A 74 -2.30 -1.91 0.44
N PRO A 75 -1.01 -2.24 0.71
CA PRO A 75 -0.36 -3.37 0.04
C PRO A 75 -1.14 -4.67 0.25
N ALA A 76 -1.20 -5.49 -0.79
CA ALA A 76 -1.91 -6.78 -0.73
C ALA A 76 -1.39 -7.66 0.40
N SER A 77 -0.07 -7.65 0.63
CA SER A 77 0.55 -8.43 1.71
C SER A 77 -0.01 -8.08 3.09
N ILE A 78 -0.23 -6.81 3.36
CA ILE A 78 -0.78 -6.35 4.64
C ILE A 78 -2.24 -6.82 4.79
N LEU A 79 -3.03 -6.67 3.75
CA LEU A 79 -4.44 -7.10 3.76
C LEU A 79 -4.56 -8.61 3.93
N ILE A 80 -3.70 -9.38 3.27
CA ILE A 80 -3.68 -10.84 3.36
C ILE A 80 -3.29 -11.27 4.78
N LYS A 81 -2.25 -10.69 5.35
CA LYS A 81 -1.83 -10.99 6.73
C LYS A 81 -2.95 -10.70 7.73
N LYS A 82 -3.65 -9.60 7.56
CA LYS A 82 -4.79 -9.22 8.41
C LYS A 82 -5.92 -10.24 8.28
N ALA A 83 -6.26 -10.65 7.06
CA ALA A 83 -7.30 -11.65 6.81
C ALA A 83 -6.95 -13.02 7.40
N ALA A 84 -5.68 -13.42 7.32
CA ALA A 84 -5.19 -14.68 7.87
C ALA A 84 -4.96 -14.64 9.39
N GLY A 85 -4.97 -13.44 9.99
CA GLY A 85 -4.73 -13.27 11.42
C GLY A 85 -3.28 -13.47 11.85
N ILE A 86 -2.32 -13.27 10.94
CA ILE A 86 -0.90 -13.41 11.21
C ILE A 86 -0.18 -12.07 11.14
N THR A 87 0.94 -11.95 11.85
CA THR A 87 1.73 -10.72 11.88
C THR A 87 2.89 -10.73 10.90
N LYS A 88 3.35 -11.91 10.51
CA LYS A 88 4.51 -12.08 9.63
C LYS A 88 4.30 -13.25 8.68
N GLY A 89 4.71 -13.06 7.42
CA GLY A 89 4.71 -14.14 6.44
C GLY A 89 5.81 -15.17 6.70
N SER A 90 5.79 -16.27 5.94
CA SER A 90 6.78 -17.34 6.08
C SER A 90 8.11 -16.95 5.45
N PRO A 91 9.25 -17.25 6.10
CA PRO A 91 10.57 -17.13 5.47
C PRO A 91 10.81 -18.22 4.43
N LYS A 92 10.04 -19.31 4.48
CA LYS A 92 10.11 -20.42 3.54
C LYS A 92 8.71 -20.76 3.01
N PRO A 93 8.09 -19.88 2.20
CA PRO A 93 6.69 -20.04 1.81
C PRO A 93 6.42 -21.32 1.01
N HIS A 94 7.44 -21.87 0.39
CA HIS A 94 7.35 -23.10 -0.37
C HIS A 94 7.10 -24.33 0.53
N THR A 95 7.75 -24.38 1.68
CA THR A 95 7.71 -25.53 2.59
C THR A 95 6.90 -25.27 3.87
N ASP A 96 7.00 -24.05 4.41
CA ASP A 96 6.35 -23.68 5.68
C ASP A 96 5.13 -22.78 5.42
N LYS A 97 3.94 -23.32 5.68
CA LYS A 97 2.69 -22.56 5.59
C LYS A 97 2.35 -22.00 6.96
N VAL A 98 2.08 -20.70 7.03
CA VAL A 98 1.86 -19.98 8.31
C VAL A 98 0.43 -19.52 8.52
N GLY A 99 -0.44 -19.66 7.52
CA GLY A 99 -1.83 -19.25 7.65
C GLY A 99 -2.68 -19.73 6.49
N THR A 100 -3.97 -19.48 6.60
CA THR A 100 -4.96 -19.84 5.59
C THR A 100 -5.97 -18.71 5.43
N VAL A 101 -6.35 -18.42 4.19
CA VAL A 101 -7.45 -17.50 3.89
C VAL A 101 -8.46 -18.20 2.99
N THR A 102 -9.72 -17.80 3.07
CA THR A 102 -10.77 -18.34 2.21
C THR A 102 -10.89 -17.52 0.93
N ARG A 103 -11.51 -18.10 -0.09
CA ARG A 103 -11.79 -17.37 -1.34
C ARG A 103 -12.59 -16.09 -1.08
N ALA A 104 -13.56 -16.12 -0.17
CA ALA A 104 -14.37 -14.97 0.19
C ALA A 104 -13.50 -13.81 0.72
N GLN A 105 -12.53 -14.10 1.58
CA GLN A 105 -11.59 -13.10 2.09
C GLN A 105 -10.73 -12.52 0.96
N VAL A 106 -10.26 -13.35 0.05
CA VAL A 106 -9.47 -12.92 -1.11
C VAL A 106 -10.31 -12.04 -2.04
N GLU A 107 -11.58 -12.37 -2.24
CA GLU A 107 -12.50 -11.56 -3.03
C GLU A 107 -12.71 -10.17 -2.43
N GLU A 108 -12.85 -10.08 -1.11
CA GLU A 108 -12.96 -8.79 -0.42
C GLU A 108 -11.71 -7.94 -0.63
N ILE A 109 -10.54 -8.53 -0.52
CA ILE A 109 -9.26 -7.85 -0.78
C ILE A 109 -9.20 -7.37 -2.22
N ALA A 110 -9.60 -8.21 -3.17
CA ALA A 110 -9.63 -7.86 -4.59
C ALA A 110 -10.56 -6.67 -4.87
N LYS A 111 -11.71 -6.64 -4.22
CA LYS A 111 -12.67 -5.52 -4.35
C LYS A 111 -12.09 -4.22 -3.79
N LEU A 112 -11.42 -4.28 -2.66
CA LEU A 112 -10.77 -3.12 -2.05
C LEU A 112 -9.66 -2.56 -2.95
N LYS A 113 -8.94 -3.41 -3.65
CA LYS A 113 -7.82 -3.02 -4.51
C LYS A 113 -8.21 -2.83 -5.98
N LYS A 114 -9.47 -2.95 -6.32
CA LYS A 114 -9.95 -2.89 -7.71
C LYS A 114 -9.41 -1.70 -8.50
N LYS A 115 -9.34 -0.53 -7.88
CA LYS A 115 -8.85 0.70 -8.52
C LYS A 115 -7.35 0.66 -8.84
N ASP A 116 -6.57 -0.19 -8.16
CA ASP A 116 -5.13 -0.31 -8.35
C ASP A 116 -4.75 -1.55 -9.18
N LEU A 117 -5.69 -2.48 -9.39
CA LEU A 117 -5.45 -3.70 -10.13
C LEU A 117 -5.75 -3.51 -11.62
N THR A 118 -4.97 -4.19 -12.46
CA THR A 118 -5.13 -4.16 -13.92
C THR A 118 -5.87 -5.39 -14.44
N SER A 119 -6.42 -6.22 -13.55
CA SER A 119 -7.15 -7.43 -13.91
C SER A 119 -8.44 -7.12 -14.65
N ALA A 120 -8.79 -8.00 -15.59
CA ALA A 120 -9.99 -7.80 -16.44
C ALA A 120 -11.29 -8.03 -15.67
N ASP A 121 -11.31 -8.95 -14.71
CA ASP A 121 -12.50 -9.29 -13.94
C ASP A 121 -12.13 -9.69 -12.51
N LEU A 122 -13.16 -9.99 -11.70
CA LEU A 122 -12.98 -10.35 -10.29
C LEU A 122 -12.18 -11.66 -10.13
N ASP A 123 -12.43 -12.66 -10.98
CA ASP A 123 -11.71 -13.94 -10.91
C ASP A 123 -10.22 -13.77 -11.18
N ALA A 124 -9.85 -12.93 -12.15
CA ALA A 124 -8.46 -12.60 -12.43
C ALA A 124 -7.82 -11.87 -11.24
N ALA A 125 -8.53 -10.94 -10.61
CA ALA A 125 -8.08 -10.25 -9.42
C ALA A 125 -7.87 -11.21 -8.25
N VAL A 126 -8.80 -12.15 -8.04
CA VAL A 126 -8.70 -13.18 -7.01
C VAL A 126 -7.44 -14.03 -7.20
N ARG A 127 -7.15 -14.45 -8.43
CA ARG A 127 -5.94 -15.21 -8.74
C ARG A 127 -4.68 -14.43 -8.47
N THR A 128 -4.67 -13.14 -8.80
CA THR A 128 -3.53 -12.25 -8.53
C THR A 128 -3.24 -12.16 -7.04
N ILE A 129 -4.27 -11.93 -6.23
CA ILE A 129 -4.14 -11.86 -4.77
C ILE A 129 -3.75 -13.22 -4.18
N ALA A 130 -4.35 -14.31 -4.68
CA ALA A 130 -4.02 -15.66 -4.25
C ALA A 130 -2.55 -16.02 -4.52
N GLY A 131 -2.00 -15.57 -5.65
CA GLY A 131 -0.58 -15.74 -5.95
C GLY A 131 0.31 -15.02 -4.95
N SER A 132 -0.05 -13.81 -4.54
CA SER A 132 0.65 -13.06 -3.49
C SER A 132 0.58 -13.79 -2.15
N ALA A 133 -0.60 -14.32 -1.79
CA ALA A 133 -0.78 -15.10 -0.55
C ALA A 133 0.12 -16.33 -0.55
N ARG A 134 0.16 -17.06 -1.66
CA ARG A 134 1.00 -18.25 -1.79
C ARG A 134 2.49 -17.90 -1.61
N SER A 135 2.93 -16.78 -2.15
CA SER A 135 4.32 -16.33 -1.99
C SER A 135 4.66 -15.96 -0.55
N MET A 136 3.66 -15.74 0.30
CA MET A 136 3.82 -15.42 1.72
C MET A 136 3.70 -16.66 2.62
N GLY A 137 3.46 -17.84 2.06
CA GLY A 137 3.23 -19.04 2.84
C GLY A 137 1.82 -19.14 3.37
N ILE A 138 0.85 -18.55 2.71
CA ILE A 138 -0.57 -18.59 3.09
C ILE A 138 -1.32 -19.42 2.06
N VAL A 139 -2.10 -20.39 2.55
CA VAL A 139 -2.94 -21.25 1.71
C VAL A 139 -4.26 -20.55 1.45
N VAL A 140 -4.73 -20.58 0.19
CA VAL A 140 -6.03 -20.04 -0.18
C VAL A 140 -6.99 -21.20 -0.41
N GLU A 141 -8.04 -21.30 0.40
CA GLU A 141 -9.06 -22.32 0.29
C GLU A 141 -10.16 -21.89 -0.69
N GLY A 142 -10.69 -22.86 -1.45
CA GLY A 142 -11.79 -22.62 -2.38
C GLY A 142 -11.40 -22.09 -3.75
N LEU A 143 -10.13 -22.12 -4.06
CA LEU A 143 -9.63 -21.77 -5.40
C LEU A 143 -9.57 -23.00 -6.29
#